data_aa3d08f81591f9359e88051d6d4bef7b
#
_entry.id   aa3d08f81591f9359e88051d6d4bef7b
#
_cell.length_a   1.000
_cell.length_b   1.000
_cell.length_c   1.000
_cell.angle_alpha   90.00
_cell.angle_beta   90.00
_cell.angle_gamma   90.00
#
_symmetry.space_group_name_H-M   'P 1'
#
loop_
_entity.id
_entity.type
_entity.pdbx_description
1 polymer ?
#
loop_
_entity_poly.entity_id
_entity_poly.type
_entity_poly.pdbx_seq_one_letter_code
_entity_poly.pdbx_strand_id
1 'polypeptide(L)'
;MSTQKQRGSGHPFRFADGGKRYHTYDYWLKSTFGGKCAKIPLDAGFSCPNLDGTCGHGGCIYCSGRGSGDFAEEATVPLREQYDRQREILAEKWPTERCIPYFQARTNTYAPVAVLRPLFEEALTWPGVVGLSIATRADCLPDDTVALLSELSEKTVLTVELGLQTAHDETAAAINRGHTYADFVEGYARLRSAAPKALICVHLILGLPGEDEAAMLETVRRVAELRPDQVKLHLLHVLRGTALAELYEAGGYLPMEKDEYVAAVVKALELLPPETVVARVTGDGAAEDLLAPLWSRRKREVLNGIDMALAALDTWQGRKYQPLVTNETNR
;
A
#
# COMPACT_ATOMS: atom_id res chain seq x y z
N MET A 1 -27.04 -15.66 24.85
CA MET A 1 -26.83 -14.22 25.00
C MET A 1 -25.52 -14.02 25.76
N SER A 2 -24.42 -13.85 25.06
CA SER A 2 -23.11 -13.62 25.66
C SER A 2 -22.78 -12.14 25.50
N THR A 3 -22.83 -11.41 26.60
CA THR A 3 -22.44 -10.01 26.71
C THR A 3 -20.95 -9.88 26.54
N GLN A 4 -20.49 -9.51 25.35
CA GLN A 4 -19.13 -9.02 25.14
C GLN A 4 -18.92 -7.75 25.97
N LYS A 5 -18.15 -7.88 27.05
CA LYS A 5 -17.60 -6.73 27.77
C LYS A 5 -16.70 -5.95 26.82
N GLN A 6 -17.20 -4.84 26.29
CA GLN A 6 -16.36 -3.77 25.75
C GLN A 6 -15.43 -3.30 26.87
N ARG A 7 -14.18 -3.74 26.85
CA ARG A 7 -13.12 -3.07 27.60
C ARG A 7 -12.88 -1.74 26.89
N GLY A 8 -13.41 -0.66 27.45
CA GLY A 8 -13.19 0.67 26.92
C GLY A 8 -11.68 0.96 26.89
N SER A 9 -11.13 1.12 25.69
CA SER A 9 -9.87 1.83 25.53
C SER A 9 -10.12 3.26 25.95
N GLY A 10 -9.36 3.79 26.90
CA GLY A 10 -9.56 5.14 27.45
C GLY A 10 -9.28 6.27 26.46
N HIS A 11 -9.19 5.99 25.13
CA HIS A 11 -8.98 6.97 24.08
C HIS A 11 -10.20 7.01 23.11
N PRO A 12 -10.48 8.15 22.47
CA PRO A 12 -11.67 8.37 21.65
C PRO A 12 -11.62 7.75 20.25
N PHE A 13 -10.60 6.97 19.88
CA PHE A 13 -10.46 6.40 18.54
C PHE A 13 -11.47 5.27 18.31
N ARG A 14 -12.35 5.45 17.30
CA ARG A 14 -13.53 4.60 17.06
C ARG A 14 -13.31 3.40 16.12
N PHE A 15 -12.25 3.41 15.32
CA PHE A 15 -11.99 2.38 14.30
C PHE A 15 -10.98 1.33 14.77
N ALA A 16 -11.13 0.84 16.01
CA ALA A 16 -10.17 -0.12 16.54
C ALA A 16 -10.83 -1.17 17.42
N ASP A 17 -10.23 -2.37 17.40
CA ASP A 17 -10.42 -3.39 18.42
C ASP A 17 -9.10 -3.60 19.18
N GLY A 18 -9.18 -4.21 20.36
CA GLY A 18 -8.00 -4.63 21.12
C GLY A 18 -7.05 -3.51 21.57
N GLY A 19 -7.51 -2.27 21.68
CA GLY A 19 -6.72 -1.14 22.17
C GLY A 19 -5.80 -0.49 21.14
N LYS A 20 -5.93 -0.83 19.84
CA LYS A 20 -5.24 -0.14 18.76
C LYS A 20 -5.65 1.32 18.66
N ARG A 21 -4.73 2.18 18.29
CA ARG A 21 -4.92 3.63 18.20
C ARG A 21 -4.90 4.14 16.75
N TYR A 22 -5.09 3.25 15.80
CA TYR A 22 -5.23 3.55 14.38
C TYR A 22 -6.13 2.52 13.68
N HIS A 23 -6.71 2.89 12.53
CA HIS A 23 -7.62 2.06 11.75
C HIS A 23 -6.86 0.95 11.04
N THR A 24 -6.74 -0.19 11.67
CA THR A 24 -5.95 -1.32 11.16
C THR A 24 -6.65 -2.03 10.00
N TYR A 25 -5.86 -2.60 9.10
CA TYR A 25 -6.39 -3.43 8.00
C TYR A 25 -7.17 -4.65 8.51
N ASP A 26 -6.72 -5.28 9.61
CA ASP A 26 -7.42 -6.41 10.23
C ASP A 26 -8.82 -6.03 10.74
N TYR A 27 -8.95 -4.85 11.36
CA TYR A 27 -10.26 -4.32 11.79
C TYR A 27 -11.16 -4.07 10.57
N TRP A 28 -10.63 -3.46 9.52
CA TRP A 28 -11.37 -3.21 8.28
C TRP A 28 -11.81 -4.51 7.61
N LEU A 29 -10.93 -5.52 7.48
CA LEU A 29 -11.28 -6.82 6.91
C LEU A 29 -12.41 -7.50 7.68
N LYS A 30 -12.35 -7.47 9.02
CA LYS A 30 -13.39 -8.06 9.88
C LYS A 30 -14.72 -7.35 9.74
N SER A 31 -14.72 -6.02 9.67
CA SER A 31 -15.94 -5.22 9.52
C SER A 31 -16.55 -5.33 8.12
N THR A 32 -15.74 -5.47 7.08
CA THR A 32 -16.18 -5.52 5.68
C THR A 32 -16.63 -6.94 5.27
N PHE A 33 -15.84 -7.97 5.65
CA PHE A 33 -16.06 -9.33 5.19
C PHE A 33 -16.53 -10.30 6.30
N GLY A 34 -16.74 -9.80 7.50
CA GLY A 34 -17.18 -10.60 8.64
C GLY A 34 -16.09 -11.52 9.24
N GLY A 35 -14.82 -11.31 8.87
CA GLY A 35 -13.70 -12.09 9.40
C GLY A 35 -12.37 -11.80 8.73
N LYS A 36 -11.36 -12.58 9.09
CA LYS A 36 -10.04 -12.50 8.46
C LYS A 36 -10.11 -12.88 6.99
N CYS A 37 -9.28 -12.25 6.18
CA CYS A 37 -9.07 -12.58 4.77
C CYS A 37 -7.58 -12.80 4.51
N ALA A 38 -7.25 -13.74 3.63
CA ALA A 38 -5.90 -13.91 3.10
C ALA A 38 -5.75 -13.10 1.82
N LYS A 39 -4.75 -12.22 1.76
CA LYS A 39 -4.39 -11.51 0.54
C LYS A 39 -3.38 -12.35 -0.22
N ILE A 40 -3.76 -12.81 -1.42
CA ILE A 40 -3.02 -13.78 -2.22
C ILE A 40 -2.20 -13.04 -3.28
N PRO A 41 -0.86 -12.98 -3.15
CA PRO A 41 -0.01 -12.29 -4.11
C PRO A 41 0.04 -13.05 -5.44
N LEU A 42 -0.09 -12.30 -6.55
CA LEU A 42 -0.08 -12.83 -7.92
C LEU A 42 0.84 -12.00 -8.80
N ASP A 43 1.59 -12.65 -9.67
CA ASP A 43 2.37 -12.03 -10.74
C ASP A 43 1.77 -12.40 -12.09
N ALA A 44 1.16 -11.43 -12.76
CA ALA A 44 0.55 -11.60 -14.09
C ALA A 44 1.53 -11.33 -15.25
N GLY A 45 2.81 -11.10 -14.95
CA GLY A 45 3.84 -10.89 -15.96
C GLY A 45 3.79 -9.53 -16.65
N PHE A 46 3.08 -8.54 -16.08
CA PHE A 46 3.05 -7.19 -16.64
C PHE A 46 4.40 -6.48 -16.51
N SER A 47 4.66 -5.54 -17.41
CA SER A 47 5.82 -4.66 -17.35
C SER A 47 5.53 -3.41 -16.52
N CYS A 48 6.45 -2.48 -16.56
CA CYS A 48 6.32 -1.14 -15.99
C CYS A 48 6.87 -0.14 -17.01
N PRO A 49 6.18 1.00 -17.28
CA PRO A 49 6.65 2.00 -18.24
C PRO A 49 8.01 2.61 -17.87
N ASN A 50 8.43 2.43 -16.62
CA ASN A 50 9.73 2.85 -16.12
C ASN A 50 10.85 1.81 -16.37
N LEU A 51 10.50 0.65 -16.92
CA LEU A 51 11.46 -0.42 -17.30
C LEU A 51 11.66 -0.52 -18.80
N ASP A 52 10.57 -0.39 -19.58
CA ASP A 52 10.55 -0.64 -21.02
C ASP A 52 10.90 0.58 -21.89
N GLY A 53 11.22 1.71 -21.26
CA GLY A 53 11.61 2.93 -21.94
C GLY A 53 10.47 3.90 -22.26
N THR A 54 9.23 3.59 -21.89
CA THR A 54 8.09 4.48 -22.15
C THR A 54 8.16 5.76 -21.32
N CYS A 55 8.46 5.65 -20.01
CA CYS A 55 8.69 6.80 -19.13
C CYS A 55 10.14 6.89 -18.63
N GLY A 56 10.87 5.78 -18.65
CA GLY A 56 12.21 5.66 -18.12
C GLY A 56 12.80 4.28 -18.34
N HIS A 57 14.04 4.08 -17.91
CA HIS A 57 14.76 2.81 -18.00
C HIS A 57 15.23 2.37 -16.61
N GLY A 58 15.39 1.06 -16.42
CA GLY A 58 15.97 0.47 -15.22
C GLY A 58 15.04 0.37 -14.01
N GLY A 59 13.84 0.97 -14.05
CA GLY A 59 12.90 0.98 -12.93
C GLY A 59 13.30 1.91 -11.79
N CYS A 60 12.50 1.91 -10.72
CA CYS A 60 12.86 2.66 -9.50
C CYS A 60 14.10 2.05 -8.84
N ILE A 61 14.97 2.89 -8.26
CA ILE A 61 16.27 2.47 -7.70
C ILE A 61 16.16 1.40 -6.59
N TYR A 62 15.01 1.30 -5.93
CA TYR A 62 14.73 0.36 -4.84
C TYR A 62 13.97 -0.90 -5.28
N CYS A 63 13.44 -0.94 -6.50
CA CYS A 63 12.70 -2.10 -6.98
C CYS A 63 13.63 -3.27 -7.26
N SER A 64 13.29 -4.45 -6.69
CA SER A 64 13.95 -5.70 -7.06
C SER A 64 13.66 -6.07 -8.52
N GLY A 65 14.42 -7.01 -9.06
CA GLY A 65 14.15 -7.58 -10.38
C GLY A 65 12.73 -8.14 -10.54
N ARG A 66 12.06 -8.47 -9.43
CA ARG A 66 10.67 -8.95 -9.36
C ARG A 66 9.62 -7.83 -9.24
N GLY A 67 10.03 -6.55 -9.22
CA GLY A 67 9.11 -5.41 -9.24
C GLY A 67 8.13 -5.36 -8.07
N SER A 68 8.59 -5.57 -6.84
CA SER A 68 7.77 -5.71 -5.62
C SER A 68 6.91 -6.97 -5.56
N GLY A 69 7.17 -7.96 -6.44
CA GLY A 69 6.53 -9.28 -6.48
C GLY A 69 7.29 -10.35 -5.70
N ASP A 70 8.14 -9.99 -4.74
CA ASP A 70 9.05 -10.91 -4.04
C ASP A 70 8.34 -12.09 -3.34
N PHE A 71 7.05 -11.94 -3.03
CA PHE A 71 6.23 -12.97 -2.40
C PHE A 71 5.22 -13.64 -3.36
N ALA A 72 5.17 -13.23 -4.62
CA ALA A 72 4.38 -13.90 -5.64
C ALA A 72 5.17 -15.06 -6.26
N GLU A 73 4.47 -15.99 -6.88
CA GLU A 73 5.08 -17.02 -7.72
C GLU A 73 5.72 -16.39 -8.96
N GLU A 74 6.45 -17.18 -9.74
CA GLU A 74 6.97 -16.72 -11.04
C GLU A 74 5.83 -16.46 -12.04
N ALA A 75 5.93 -15.40 -12.85
CA ALA A 75 4.93 -15.01 -13.84
C ALA A 75 4.67 -16.10 -14.91
N THR A 76 5.59 -17.07 -15.06
CA THR A 76 5.44 -18.23 -15.96
C THR A 76 4.44 -19.27 -15.45
N VAL A 77 4.11 -19.24 -14.14
CA VAL A 77 3.11 -20.12 -13.54
C VAL A 77 1.72 -19.55 -13.82
N PRO A 78 0.75 -20.34 -14.27
CA PRO A 78 -0.61 -19.86 -14.49
C PRO A 78 -1.21 -19.22 -13.24
N LEU A 79 -1.92 -18.10 -13.38
CA LEU A 79 -2.44 -17.32 -12.25
C LEU A 79 -3.31 -18.12 -11.28
N ARG A 80 -4.13 -19.04 -11.82
CA ARG A 80 -4.93 -19.92 -10.99
C ARG A 80 -4.08 -20.86 -10.13
N GLU A 81 -3.00 -21.38 -10.69
CA GLU A 81 -2.06 -22.24 -9.96
C GLU A 81 -1.28 -21.44 -8.90
N GLN A 82 -0.84 -20.21 -9.21
CA GLN A 82 -0.27 -19.29 -8.23
C GLN A 82 -1.25 -19.08 -7.06
N TYR A 83 -2.52 -18.81 -7.37
CA TYR A 83 -3.57 -18.61 -6.37
C TYR A 83 -3.73 -19.81 -5.45
N ASP A 84 -3.87 -21.00 -6.02
CA ASP A 84 -4.11 -22.22 -5.26
C ASP A 84 -2.90 -22.55 -4.35
N ARG A 85 -1.68 -22.47 -4.86
CA ARG A 85 -0.44 -22.70 -4.09
C ARG A 85 -0.29 -21.70 -2.94
N GLN A 86 -0.45 -20.41 -3.22
CA GLN A 86 -0.33 -19.37 -2.21
C GLN A 86 -1.44 -19.45 -1.16
N ARG A 87 -2.65 -19.85 -1.55
CA ARG A 87 -3.75 -20.12 -0.62
C ARG A 87 -3.41 -21.24 0.36
N GLU A 88 -2.83 -22.33 -0.11
CA GLU A 88 -2.38 -23.45 0.73
C GLU A 88 -1.31 -23.00 1.74
N ILE A 89 -0.27 -22.31 1.28
CA ILE A 89 0.81 -21.76 2.12
C ILE A 89 0.25 -20.84 3.21
N LEU A 90 -0.69 -19.97 2.85
CA LEU A 90 -1.27 -19.00 3.77
C LEU A 90 -2.29 -19.62 4.72
N ALA A 91 -2.96 -20.71 4.35
CA ALA A 91 -3.92 -21.39 5.20
C ALA A 91 -3.30 -21.94 6.49
N GLU A 92 -2.04 -22.36 6.46
CA GLU A 92 -1.29 -22.79 7.65
C GLU A 92 -1.13 -21.63 8.66
N LYS A 93 -0.92 -20.42 8.17
CA LYS A 93 -0.67 -19.22 8.99
C LYS A 93 -1.96 -18.48 9.35
N TRP A 94 -2.88 -18.43 8.40
CA TRP A 94 -4.16 -17.74 8.53
C TRP A 94 -5.30 -18.65 8.04
N PRO A 95 -5.86 -19.48 8.91
CA PRO A 95 -6.97 -20.37 8.55
C PRO A 95 -8.23 -19.54 8.23
N THR A 96 -8.42 -19.23 6.96
CA THR A 96 -9.60 -18.51 6.44
C THR A 96 -9.94 -18.99 5.03
N GLU A 97 -11.26 -19.10 4.78
CA GLU A 97 -11.76 -19.39 3.43
C GLU A 97 -11.87 -18.14 2.56
N ARG A 98 -11.74 -16.93 3.16
CA ARG A 98 -11.88 -15.66 2.44
C ARG A 98 -10.55 -15.23 1.88
N CYS A 99 -10.49 -15.04 0.57
CA CYS A 99 -9.28 -14.65 -0.16
C CYS A 99 -9.50 -13.37 -0.97
N ILE A 100 -8.43 -12.59 -1.10
CA ILE A 100 -8.37 -11.41 -1.94
C ILE A 100 -7.19 -11.61 -2.90
N PRO A 101 -7.41 -12.01 -4.17
CA PRO A 101 -6.37 -12.00 -5.18
C PRO A 101 -5.74 -10.62 -5.26
N TYR A 102 -4.40 -10.56 -5.28
CA TYR A 102 -3.66 -9.32 -5.29
C TYR A 102 -2.62 -9.31 -6.41
N PHE A 103 -2.95 -8.66 -7.50
CA PHE A 103 -2.04 -8.40 -8.60
C PHE A 103 -1.05 -7.32 -8.14
N GLN A 104 0.18 -7.71 -7.79
CA GLN A 104 1.10 -6.79 -7.13
C GLN A 104 2.44 -6.58 -7.83
N ALA A 105 2.92 -7.53 -8.62
CA ALA A 105 4.18 -7.35 -9.33
C ALA A 105 4.05 -6.24 -10.39
N ARG A 106 4.92 -5.23 -10.35
CA ARG A 106 5.00 -4.15 -11.34
C ARG A 106 3.69 -3.33 -11.51
N THR A 107 3.28 -3.04 -12.77
CA THR A 107 2.15 -2.13 -13.09
C THR A 107 1.02 -2.91 -13.74
N ASN A 108 0.04 -3.35 -12.96
CA ASN A 108 -0.98 -4.32 -13.38
C ASN A 108 -2.15 -3.74 -14.21
N THR A 109 -2.08 -2.47 -14.59
CA THR A 109 -2.97 -1.86 -15.59
C THR A 109 -2.22 -1.45 -16.85
N TYR A 110 -0.95 -1.80 -16.96
CA TYR A 110 -0.10 -1.44 -18.10
C TYR A 110 -0.20 -2.50 -19.21
N ALA A 111 -1.42 -2.65 -19.72
CA ALA A 111 -1.76 -3.48 -20.86
C ALA A 111 -3.13 -3.05 -21.45
N PRO A 112 -3.46 -3.41 -22.70
CA PRO A 112 -4.79 -3.18 -23.24
C PRO A 112 -5.90 -3.86 -22.42
N VAL A 113 -7.07 -3.24 -22.34
CA VAL A 113 -8.24 -3.79 -21.59
C VAL A 113 -8.63 -5.19 -22.08
N ALA A 114 -8.45 -5.50 -23.35
CA ALA A 114 -8.69 -6.86 -23.89
C ALA A 114 -7.82 -7.94 -23.22
N VAL A 115 -6.65 -7.58 -22.68
CA VAL A 115 -5.77 -8.46 -21.90
C VAL A 115 -6.16 -8.42 -20.41
N LEU A 116 -6.43 -7.24 -19.86
CA LEU A 116 -6.72 -7.06 -18.44
C LEU A 116 -8.04 -7.70 -18.00
N ARG A 117 -9.10 -7.49 -18.79
CA ARG A 117 -10.46 -7.92 -18.45
C ARG A 117 -10.56 -9.42 -18.16
N PRO A 118 -10.14 -10.34 -19.05
CA PRO A 118 -10.27 -11.77 -18.77
C PRO A 118 -9.50 -12.21 -17.53
N LEU A 119 -8.33 -11.63 -17.24
CA LEU A 119 -7.53 -11.98 -16.07
C LEU A 119 -8.22 -11.56 -14.75
N PHE A 120 -8.75 -10.34 -14.71
CA PHE A 120 -9.40 -9.84 -13.50
C PHE A 120 -10.77 -10.51 -13.28
N GLU A 121 -11.56 -10.73 -14.34
CA GLU A 121 -12.86 -11.38 -14.24
C GLU A 121 -12.71 -12.87 -13.87
N GLU A 122 -11.72 -13.57 -14.42
CA GLU A 122 -11.42 -14.95 -14.02
C GLU A 122 -11.08 -15.04 -12.54
N ALA A 123 -10.24 -14.14 -12.01
CA ALA A 123 -9.85 -14.12 -10.60
C ALA A 123 -11.05 -13.99 -9.66
N LEU A 124 -12.14 -13.33 -10.08
CA LEU A 124 -13.37 -13.20 -9.28
C LEU A 124 -14.15 -14.52 -9.16
N THR A 125 -13.90 -15.48 -10.04
CA THR A 125 -14.59 -16.79 -10.04
C THR A 125 -13.92 -17.84 -9.15
N TRP A 126 -12.73 -17.54 -8.62
CA TRP A 126 -11.96 -18.52 -7.86
C TRP A 126 -12.56 -18.77 -6.47
N PRO A 127 -12.40 -19.99 -5.91
CA PRO A 127 -12.98 -20.35 -4.64
C PRO A 127 -12.54 -19.43 -3.48
N GLY A 128 -13.50 -18.95 -2.72
CA GLY A 128 -13.24 -18.14 -1.53
C GLY A 128 -12.92 -16.67 -1.80
N VAL A 129 -12.95 -16.22 -3.04
CA VAL A 129 -12.70 -14.81 -3.39
C VAL A 129 -13.84 -13.91 -2.90
N VAL A 130 -13.47 -12.89 -2.11
CA VAL A 130 -14.41 -11.92 -1.52
C VAL A 130 -14.10 -10.47 -1.95
N GLY A 131 -12.99 -10.24 -2.63
CA GLY A 131 -12.55 -8.94 -3.11
C GLY A 131 -11.40 -9.10 -4.09
N LEU A 132 -10.95 -7.99 -4.67
CA LEU A 132 -9.83 -7.94 -5.62
C LEU A 132 -8.93 -6.75 -5.29
N SER A 133 -7.61 -6.94 -5.35
CA SER A 133 -6.63 -5.85 -5.23
C SER A 133 -5.74 -5.79 -6.46
N ILE A 134 -5.53 -4.59 -7.01
CA ILE A 134 -4.72 -4.35 -8.20
C ILE A 134 -3.72 -3.24 -7.91
N ALA A 135 -2.43 -3.57 -7.85
CA ALA A 135 -1.37 -2.57 -7.70
C ALA A 135 -0.97 -2.00 -9.06
N THR A 136 -0.88 -0.68 -9.14
CA THR A 136 -0.54 0.00 -10.37
C THR A 136 0.04 1.40 -10.10
N ARG A 137 0.24 2.15 -11.18
CA ARG A 137 0.66 3.56 -11.18
C ARG A 137 -0.52 4.43 -11.59
N ALA A 138 -0.62 5.64 -11.04
CA ALA A 138 -1.71 6.58 -11.34
C ALA A 138 -1.67 7.08 -12.80
N ASP A 139 -0.48 7.19 -13.38
CA ASP A 139 -0.26 7.56 -14.79
C ASP A 139 -0.53 6.40 -15.80
N CYS A 140 -0.82 5.20 -15.30
CA CYS A 140 -1.22 4.03 -16.11
C CYS A 140 -2.71 3.69 -15.98
N LEU A 141 -3.55 4.71 -15.95
CA LEU A 141 -5.01 4.61 -15.83
C LEU A 141 -5.71 5.35 -16.99
N PRO A 142 -5.59 4.86 -18.25
CA PRO A 142 -6.36 5.42 -19.37
C PRO A 142 -7.87 5.18 -19.17
N ASP A 143 -8.70 5.94 -19.86
CA ASP A 143 -10.16 5.97 -19.64
C ASP A 143 -10.84 4.61 -19.78
N ASP A 144 -10.41 3.79 -20.74
CA ASP A 144 -10.94 2.43 -20.94
C ASP A 144 -10.58 1.48 -19.78
N THR A 145 -9.38 1.62 -19.24
CA THR A 145 -8.95 0.88 -18.04
C THR A 145 -9.74 1.34 -16.81
N VAL A 146 -9.93 2.65 -16.63
CA VAL A 146 -10.76 3.17 -15.53
C VAL A 146 -12.20 2.70 -15.66
N ALA A 147 -12.76 2.63 -16.87
CA ALA A 147 -14.09 2.07 -17.11
C ALA A 147 -14.15 0.58 -16.69
N LEU A 148 -13.14 -0.23 -17.03
CA LEU A 148 -13.06 -1.61 -16.55
C LEU A 148 -13.00 -1.69 -15.02
N LEU A 149 -12.19 -0.87 -14.36
CA LEU A 149 -12.12 -0.84 -12.90
C LEU A 149 -13.46 -0.42 -12.26
N SER A 150 -14.18 0.51 -12.89
CA SER A 150 -15.52 0.89 -12.47
C SER A 150 -16.48 -0.31 -12.53
N GLU A 151 -16.52 -1.03 -13.67
CA GLU A 151 -17.34 -2.24 -13.83
C GLU A 151 -17.01 -3.33 -12.80
N LEU A 152 -15.71 -3.55 -12.52
CA LEU A 152 -15.26 -4.52 -11.52
C LEU A 152 -15.68 -4.11 -10.11
N SER A 153 -15.66 -2.81 -9.78
CA SER A 153 -16.07 -2.30 -8.47
C SER A 153 -17.57 -2.46 -8.19
N GLU A 154 -18.40 -2.64 -9.23
CA GLU A 154 -19.81 -3.00 -9.10
C GLU A 154 -20.03 -4.49 -8.75
N LYS A 155 -19.03 -5.34 -9.07
CA LYS A 155 -19.11 -6.81 -8.90
C LYS A 155 -18.50 -7.28 -7.59
N THR A 156 -17.50 -6.57 -7.05
CA THR A 156 -16.74 -6.96 -5.86
C THR A 156 -16.17 -5.76 -5.11
N VAL A 157 -15.68 -5.99 -3.89
CA VAL A 157 -14.86 -4.99 -3.18
C VAL A 157 -13.51 -4.90 -3.89
N LEU A 158 -13.39 -3.90 -4.76
CA LEU A 158 -12.16 -3.63 -5.52
C LEU A 158 -11.29 -2.62 -4.78
N THR A 159 -10.01 -2.94 -4.59
CA THR A 159 -9.00 -1.99 -4.12
C THR A 159 -7.98 -1.75 -5.23
N VAL A 160 -7.86 -0.51 -5.69
CA VAL A 160 -6.79 -0.07 -6.61
C VAL A 160 -5.68 0.56 -5.78
N GLU A 161 -4.48 -0.04 -5.85
CA GLU A 161 -3.34 0.37 -5.04
C GLU A 161 -2.37 1.18 -5.88
N LEU A 162 -2.25 2.47 -5.57
CA LEU A 162 -1.47 3.44 -6.35
C LEU A 162 -0.14 3.74 -5.68
N GLY A 163 0.96 3.49 -6.41
CA GLY A 163 2.31 3.83 -5.97
C GLY A 163 2.60 5.31 -6.15
N LEU A 164 2.61 6.09 -5.05
CA LEU A 164 3.08 7.48 -5.04
C LEU A 164 4.52 7.58 -4.53
N GLN A 165 4.81 6.92 -3.44
CA GLN A 165 6.07 6.89 -2.67
C GLN A 165 6.35 8.21 -1.96
N THR A 166 6.44 9.31 -2.70
CA THR A 166 6.66 10.68 -2.21
C THR A 166 5.88 11.71 -3.05
N ALA A 167 5.52 12.83 -2.45
CA ALA A 167 4.93 13.99 -3.15
C ALA A 167 5.99 15.01 -3.61
N HIS A 168 7.27 14.74 -3.40
CA HIS A 168 8.38 15.62 -3.81
C HIS A 168 8.94 15.16 -5.14
N ASP A 169 8.81 16.00 -6.18
CA ASP A 169 9.22 15.65 -7.54
C ASP A 169 10.74 15.51 -7.69
N GLU A 170 11.53 16.25 -6.89
CA GLU A 170 12.98 16.09 -6.85
C GLU A 170 13.37 14.69 -6.33
N THR A 171 12.76 14.24 -5.23
CA THR A 171 12.96 12.88 -4.71
C THR A 171 12.45 11.84 -5.69
N ALA A 172 11.29 12.07 -6.31
CA ALA A 172 10.72 11.19 -7.32
C ALA A 172 11.65 10.98 -8.52
N ALA A 173 12.31 12.05 -8.97
CA ALA A 173 13.33 11.99 -10.01
C ALA A 173 14.59 11.24 -9.53
N ALA A 174 15.07 11.52 -8.31
CA ALA A 174 16.24 10.87 -7.72
C ALA A 174 16.05 9.35 -7.55
N ILE A 175 14.84 8.90 -7.20
CA ILE A 175 14.51 7.46 -7.09
C ILE A 175 14.07 6.84 -8.42
N ASN A 176 14.14 7.58 -9.51
CA ASN A 176 13.73 7.15 -10.86
C ASN A 176 12.29 6.61 -10.90
N ARG A 177 11.32 7.34 -10.28
CA ARG A 177 9.89 6.93 -10.25
C ARG A 177 9.21 7.08 -11.61
N GLY A 178 9.60 8.06 -12.41
CA GLY A 178 9.14 8.26 -13.79
C GLY A 178 7.77 8.95 -13.94
N HIS A 179 7.21 9.58 -12.90
CA HIS A 179 6.03 10.45 -12.97
C HIS A 179 6.08 11.50 -11.85
N THR A 180 5.42 12.64 -12.03
CA THR A 180 5.34 13.72 -11.04
C THR A 180 4.20 13.52 -10.03
N TYR A 181 4.18 14.35 -8.98
CA TYR A 181 3.05 14.41 -8.07
C TYR A 181 1.76 14.88 -8.78
N ALA A 182 1.90 15.80 -9.74
CA ALA A 182 0.77 16.28 -10.53
C ALA A 182 0.13 15.16 -11.37
N ASP A 183 0.94 14.32 -12.03
CA ASP A 183 0.45 13.15 -12.77
C ASP A 183 -0.29 12.16 -11.85
N PHE A 184 0.23 11.99 -10.63
CA PHE A 184 -0.42 11.14 -9.62
C PHE A 184 -1.79 11.70 -9.24
N VAL A 185 -1.90 13.00 -8.94
CA VAL A 185 -3.16 13.64 -8.54
C VAL A 185 -4.19 13.57 -9.66
N GLU A 186 -3.77 13.77 -10.92
CA GLU A 186 -4.65 13.64 -12.09
C GLU A 186 -5.23 12.23 -12.21
N GLY A 187 -4.37 11.20 -12.19
CA GLY A 187 -4.82 9.80 -12.27
C GLY A 187 -5.68 9.38 -11.07
N TYR A 188 -5.33 9.86 -9.87
CA TYR A 188 -6.14 9.65 -8.66
C TYR A 188 -7.53 10.25 -8.81
N ALA A 189 -7.64 11.51 -9.25
CA ALA A 189 -8.91 12.21 -9.41
C ALA A 189 -9.78 11.55 -10.50
N ARG A 190 -9.15 11.13 -11.63
CA ARG A 190 -9.82 10.38 -12.70
C ARG A 190 -10.44 9.09 -12.18
N LEU A 191 -9.66 8.28 -11.46
CA LEU A 191 -10.16 7.03 -10.87
C LEU A 191 -11.27 7.30 -9.85
N ARG A 192 -11.08 8.25 -8.95
CA ARG A 192 -12.08 8.59 -7.93
C ARG A 192 -13.40 9.04 -8.52
N SER A 193 -13.36 9.83 -9.59
CA SER A 193 -14.56 10.36 -10.28
C SER A 193 -15.30 9.26 -11.05
N ALA A 194 -14.59 8.44 -11.82
CA ALA A 194 -15.20 7.49 -12.75
C ALA A 194 -15.50 6.11 -12.12
N ALA A 195 -14.81 5.75 -11.03
CA ALA A 195 -15.02 4.49 -10.30
C ALA A 195 -15.23 4.76 -8.79
N PRO A 196 -16.31 5.45 -8.39
CA PRO A 196 -16.51 5.92 -7.00
C PRO A 196 -16.65 4.80 -5.96
N LYS A 197 -16.99 3.57 -6.38
CA LYS A 197 -17.07 2.39 -5.51
C LYS A 197 -15.72 1.68 -5.33
N ALA A 198 -14.75 1.92 -6.22
CA ALA A 198 -13.41 1.38 -6.06
C ALA A 198 -12.71 2.06 -4.87
N LEU A 199 -12.14 1.26 -3.99
CA LEU A 199 -11.30 1.75 -2.90
C LEU A 199 -9.92 2.09 -3.44
N ILE A 200 -9.39 3.25 -3.06
CA ILE A 200 -8.06 3.69 -3.46
C ILE A 200 -7.11 3.56 -2.27
N CYS A 201 -6.06 2.76 -2.46
CA CYS A 201 -4.96 2.62 -1.49
C CYS A 201 -3.72 3.34 -2.01
N VAL A 202 -3.18 4.28 -1.26
CA VAL A 202 -1.96 5.01 -1.65
C VAL A 202 -0.74 4.42 -0.94
N HIS A 203 0.31 4.12 -1.70
CA HIS A 203 1.57 3.62 -1.16
C HIS A 203 2.56 4.75 -0.97
N LEU A 204 3.08 4.91 0.24
CA LEU A 204 4.14 5.83 0.61
C LEU A 204 5.37 5.06 1.09
N ILE A 205 6.55 5.62 0.87
CA ILE A 205 7.81 5.08 1.41
C ILE A 205 8.43 6.13 2.31
N LEU A 206 8.73 5.74 3.55
CA LEU A 206 9.47 6.55 4.51
C LEU A 206 10.95 6.21 4.46
N GLY A 207 11.80 7.24 4.55
CA GLY A 207 13.25 7.10 4.51
C GLY A 207 13.84 7.10 3.11
N LEU A 208 13.20 7.74 2.13
CA LEU A 208 13.76 7.91 0.78
C LEU A 208 15.03 8.77 0.83
N PRO A 209 16.01 8.52 -0.08
CA PRO A 209 17.22 9.34 -0.16
C PRO A 209 16.91 10.83 -0.31
N GLY A 210 17.51 11.66 0.52
CA GLY A 210 17.34 13.11 0.50
C GLY A 210 16.10 13.65 1.22
N GLU A 211 15.23 12.78 1.75
CA GLU A 211 14.07 13.22 2.55
C GLU A 211 14.38 13.20 4.06
N ASP A 212 14.13 14.32 4.69
CA ASP A 212 14.08 14.44 6.14
C ASP A 212 12.65 14.15 6.67
N GLU A 213 12.47 14.22 7.98
CA GLU A 213 11.16 14.01 8.60
C GLU A 213 10.11 15.00 8.09
N ALA A 214 10.48 16.25 7.85
CA ALA A 214 9.54 17.28 7.41
C ALA A 214 9.01 16.97 6.00
N ALA A 215 9.88 16.52 5.08
CA ALA A 215 9.50 16.09 3.74
C ALA A 215 8.58 14.86 3.76
N MET A 216 8.92 13.83 4.56
CA MET A 216 8.06 12.66 4.73
C MET A 216 6.67 13.04 5.23
N LEU A 217 6.57 13.90 6.25
CA LEU A 217 5.28 14.32 6.81
C LEU A 217 4.50 15.26 5.87
N GLU A 218 5.17 16.04 5.05
CA GLU A 218 4.51 16.84 4.01
C GLU A 218 3.87 15.93 2.95
N THR A 219 4.54 14.87 2.52
CA THR A 219 3.95 13.84 1.66
C THR A 219 2.68 13.25 2.28
N VAL A 220 2.71 12.93 3.58
CA VAL A 220 1.53 12.41 4.29
C VAL A 220 0.39 13.43 4.32
N ARG A 221 0.66 14.73 4.56
CA ARG A 221 -0.38 15.78 4.55
C ARG A 221 -1.04 15.90 3.18
N ARG A 222 -0.25 15.97 2.11
CA ARG A 222 -0.77 16.04 0.74
C ARG A 222 -1.63 14.84 0.37
N VAL A 223 -1.26 13.64 0.84
CA VAL A 223 -2.08 12.43 0.65
C VAL A 223 -3.34 12.47 1.52
N ALA A 224 -3.26 12.96 2.75
CA ALA A 224 -4.42 13.11 3.63
C ALA A 224 -5.49 14.06 3.03
N GLU A 225 -5.07 15.10 2.29
CA GLU A 225 -5.96 16.00 1.54
C GLU A 225 -6.74 15.29 0.43
N LEU A 226 -6.15 14.29 -0.21
CA LEU A 226 -6.81 13.45 -1.23
C LEU A 226 -7.84 12.49 -0.61
N ARG A 227 -7.81 12.28 0.71
CA ARG A 227 -8.71 11.39 1.46
C ARG A 227 -8.80 9.98 0.87
N PRO A 228 -7.68 9.26 0.74
CA PRO A 228 -7.71 7.89 0.26
C PRO A 228 -8.46 6.98 1.24
N ASP A 229 -9.06 5.91 0.70
CA ASP A 229 -9.73 4.90 1.53
C ASP A 229 -8.73 4.11 2.36
N GLN A 230 -7.54 3.88 1.80
CA GLN A 230 -6.48 3.13 2.45
C GLN A 230 -5.11 3.78 2.19
N VAL A 231 -4.16 3.52 3.09
CA VAL A 231 -2.76 3.92 2.93
C VAL A 231 -1.84 2.80 3.39
N LYS A 232 -0.70 2.66 2.71
CA LYS A 232 0.43 1.84 3.16
C LYS A 232 1.62 2.75 3.42
N LEU A 233 2.15 2.70 4.64
CA LEU A 233 3.41 3.32 5.01
C LEU A 233 4.48 2.24 4.94
N HIS A 234 5.34 2.31 3.91
CA HIS A 234 6.44 1.38 3.76
C HIS A 234 7.71 1.96 4.35
N LEU A 235 8.54 1.09 4.93
CA LEU A 235 9.95 1.38 5.18
C LEU A 235 10.73 1.14 3.89
N LEU A 236 11.64 2.04 3.54
CA LEU A 236 12.58 1.78 2.45
C LEU A 236 13.53 0.64 2.83
N HIS A 237 13.60 -0.38 1.99
CA HIS A 237 14.52 -1.50 2.12
C HIS A 237 15.62 -1.41 1.06
N VAL A 238 16.85 -1.62 1.48
CA VAL A 238 18.00 -1.82 0.58
C VAL A 238 18.06 -3.30 0.26
N LEU A 239 17.72 -3.64 -0.98
CA LEU A 239 17.72 -5.02 -1.46
C LEU A 239 18.90 -5.26 -2.40
N ARG A 240 19.54 -6.41 -2.29
CA ARG A 240 20.65 -6.83 -3.16
C ARG A 240 20.25 -6.72 -4.64
N GLY A 241 21.22 -6.27 -5.47
CA GLY A 241 21.01 -6.15 -6.91
C GLY A 241 20.15 -4.98 -7.37
N THR A 242 19.89 -4.01 -6.48
CA THR A 242 19.21 -2.76 -6.81
C THR A 242 20.20 -1.60 -6.89
N ALA A 243 19.89 -0.55 -7.66
CA ALA A 243 20.72 0.66 -7.69
C ALA A 243 20.80 1.35 -6.32
N LEU A 244 19.79 1.19 -5.46
CA LEU A 244 19.85 1.64 -4.07
C LEU A 244 20.90 0.88 -3.26
N ALA A 245 21.10 -0.41 -3.52
CA ALA A 245 22.15 -1.18 -2.86
C ALA A 245 23.55 -0.67 -3.23
N GLU A 246 23.78 -0.33 -4.50
CA GLU A 246 25.04 0.28 -4.95
C GLU A 246 25.28 1.63 -4.27
N LEU A 247 24.24 2.46 -4.18
CA LEU A 247 24.30 3.74 -3.47
C LEU A 247 24.62 3.57 -1.98
N TYR A 248 24.00 2.57 -1.34
CA TYR A 248 24.23 2.25 0.07
C TYR A 248 25.67 1.74 0.32
N GLU A 249 26.15 0.81 -0.52
CA GLU A 249 27.50 0.26 -0.41
C GLU A 249 28.59 1.32 -0.68
N ALA A 250 28.29 2.31 -1.53
CA ALA A 250 29.15 3.47 -1.75
C ALA A 250 29.09 4.52 -0.62
N GLY A 251 28.26 4.33 0.42
CA GLY A 251 28.08 5.28 1.51
C GLY A 251 27.23 6.51 1.16
N GLY A 252 26.54 6.49 0.02
CA GLY A 252 25.69 7.58 -0.45
C GLY A 252 24.26 7.55 0.10
N TYR A 253 23.88 6.52 0.83
CA TYR A 253 22.59 6.40 1.50
C TYR A 253 22.72 5.77 2.89
N LEU A 254 22.01 6.32 3.86
CA LEU A 254 21.93 5.78 5.22
C LEU A 254 20.46 5.45 5.55
N PRO A 255 20.12 4.18 5.81
CA PRO A 255 18.77 3.77 6.20
C PRO A 255 18.38 4.35 7.57
N MET A 256 17.08 4.60 7.75
CA MET A 256 16.54 5.06 9.03
C MET A 256 16.82 4.06 10.15
N GLU A 257 17.09 4.59 11.35
CA GLU A 257 17.12 3.81 12.59
C GLU A 257 15.68 3.43 13.00
N LYS A 258 15.54 2.33 13.75
CA LYS A 258 14.22 1.81 14.15
C LYS A 258 13.37 2.84 14.90
N ASP A 259 13.96 3.54 15.85
CA ASP A 259 13.23 4.48 16.69
C ASP A 259 12.83 5.74 15.91
N GLU A 260 13.64 6.18 14.97
CA GLU A 260 13.31 7.25 14.02
C GLU A 260 12.12 6.86 13.14
N TYR A 261 12.14 5.63 12.60
CA TYR A 261 11.04 5.12 11.81
C TYR A 261 9.73 5.02 12.60
N VAL A 262 9.78 4.49 13.82
CA VAL A 262 8.62 4.41 14.73
C VAL A 262 8.06 5.80 15.00
N ALA A 263 8.92 6.79 15.27
CA ALA A 263 8.50 8.17 15.51
C ALA A 263 7.85 8.80 14.27
N ALA A 264 8.43 8.58 13.09
CA ALA A 264 7.87 9.07 11.83
C ALA A 264 6.50 8.45 11.52
N VAL A 265 6.33 7.14 11.71
CA VAL A 265 5.03 6.46 11.55
C VAL A 265 3.98 7.00 12.51
N VAL A 266 4.31 7.23 13.78
CA VAL A 266 3.37 7.82 14.76
C VAL A 266 2.91 9.19 14.31
N LYS A 267 3.83 10.07 13.88
CA LYS A 267 3.50 11.41 13.36
C LYS A 267 2.68 11.34 12.08
N ALA A 268 3.00 10.41 11.19
CA ALA A 268 2.21 10.17 9.98
C ALA A 268 0.77 9.74 10.30
N LEU A 269 0.59 8.84 11.26
CA LEU A 269 -0.74 8.41 11.71
C LEU A 269 -1.55 9.59 12.28
N GLU A 270 -0.94 10.47 13.05
CA GLU A 270 -1.63 11.65 13.58
C GLU A 270 -2.19 12.59 12.51
N LEU A 271 -1.57 12.61 11.32
CA LEU A 271 -1.93 13.47 10.19
C LEU A 271 -2.96 12.84 9.24
N LEU A 272 -3.11 11.51 9.23
CA LEU A 272 -4.04 10.81 8.36
C LEU A 272 -5.49 10.94 8.87
N PRO A 273 -6.51 11.06 7.97
CA PRO A 273 -7.91 11.00 8.38
C PRO A 273 -8.19 9.76 9.23
N PRO A 274 -9.00 9.84 10.29
CA PRO A 274 -9.30 8.68 11.15
C PRO A 274 -10.05 7.56 10.42
N GLU A 275 -10.77 7.88 9.34
CA GLU A 275 -11.48 6.94 8.48
C GLU A 275 -10.54 6.13 7.56
N THR A 276 -9.40 6.71 7.18
CA THR A 276 -8.44 6.05 6.28
C THR A 276 -7.89 4.77 6.90
N VAL A 277 -8.04 3.65 6.21
CA VAL A 277 -7.51 2.36 6.66
C VAL A 277 -6.00 2.33 6.48
N VAL A 278 -5.28 2.05 7.54
CA VAL A 278 -3.83 1.86 7.49
C VAL A 278 -3.54 0.41 7.16
N ALA A 279 -3.38 0.14 5.85
CA ALA A 279 -3.23 -1.21 5.35
C ALA A 279 -1.86 -1.82 5.67
N ARG A 280 -0.85 -0.98 5.95
CA ARG A 280 0.50 -1.39 6.33
C ARG A 280 1.24 -0.24 7.03
N VAL A 281 2.04 -0.57 8.04
CA VAL A 281 2.91 0.38 8.76
C VAL A 281 4.38 -0.06 8.77
N THR A 282 4.77 -1.02 7.94
CA THR A 282 6.16 -1.46 7.73
C THR A 282 6.28 -2.21 6.41
N GLY A 283 7.47 -2.30 5.86
CA GLY A 283 7.74 -3.09 4.66
C GLY A 283 7.96 -4.57 4.98
N ASP A 284 7.90 -5.40 3.94
CA ASP A 284 8.42 -6.75 3.93
C ASP A 284 9.39 -6.84 2.73
N GLY A 285 10.67 -7.10 2.97
CA GLY A 285 11.64 -7.44 1.94
C GLY A 285 11.95 -8.93 2.00
N ALA A 286 12.35 -9.53 0.88
CA ALA A 286 12.88 -10.89 0.87
C ALA A 286 14.06 -10.95 1.84
N ALA A 287 13.99 -11.84 2.84
CA ALA A 287 14.96 -11.84 3.94
C ALA A 287 16.39 -12.18 3.47
N GLU A 288 16.52 -12.92 2.39
CA GLU A 288 17.77 -13.31 1.74
C GLU A 288 18.43 -12.15 0.99
N ASP A 289 17.64 -11.22 0.44
CA ASP A 289 18.15 -10.09 -0.34
C ASP A 289 18.27 -8.79 0.49
N LEU A 290 17.73 -8.77 1.71
CA LEU A 290 17.74 -7.58 2.55
C LEU A 290 19.13 -7.28 3.09
N LEU A 291 19.75 -6.18 2.61
CA LEU A 291 21.01 -5.63 3.10
C LEU A 291 20.81 -4.70 4.30
N ALA A 292 19.79 -3.82 4.22
CA ALA A 292 19.51 -2.84 5.28
C ALA A 292 18.04 -2.30 5.19
N PRO A 293 17.48 -1.84 6.30
CA PRO A 293 17.95 -1.97 7.67
C PRO A 293 17.58 -3.35 8.25
N LEU A 294 18.54 -4.02 8.89
CA LEU A 294 18.33 -5.40 9.37
C LEU A 294 17.34 -5.51 10.53
N TRP A 295 17.10 -4.44 11.28
CA TRP A 295 16.11 -4.42 12.34
C TRP A 295 14.67 -4.65 11.82
N SER A 296 14.40 -4.34 10.56
CA SER A 296 13.08 -4.54 9.93
C SER A 296 12.63 -6.00 9.84
N ARG A 297 13.58 -6.95 9.89
CA ARG A 297 13.28 -8.40 10.00
C ARG A 297 12.47 -8.73 11.26
N ARG A 298 12.61 -7.92 12.32
CA ARG A 298 11.88 -8.08 13.58
C ARG A 298 10.56 -7.31 13.58
N LYS A 299 9.72 -7.59 12.59
CA LYS A 299 8.44 -6.90 12.32
C LYS A 299 7.56 -6.71 13.57
N ARG A 300 7.49 -7.71 14.46
CA ARG A 300 6.71 -7.62 15.72
C ARG A 300 7.23 -6.54 16.65
N GLU A 301 8.54 -6.34 16.72
CA GLU A 301 9.14 -5.29 17.55
C GLU A 301 8.77 -3.91 17.03
N VAL A 302 8.76 -3.73 15.69
CA VAL A 302 8.35 -2.47 15.05
C VAL A 302 6.89 -2.16 15.34
N LEU A 303 6.00 -3.14 15.12
CA LEU A 303 4.57 -2.99 15.40
C LEU A 303 4.28 -2.67 16.87
N ASN A 304 4.94 -3.39 17.78
CA ASN A 304 4.83 -3.13 19.22
C ASN A 304 5.40 -1.75 19.59
N GLY A 305 6.51 -1.34 18.98
CA GLY A 305 7.11 -0.01 19.18
C GLY A 305 6.14 1.11 18.78
N ILE A 306 5.45 0.99 17.65
CA ILE A 306 4.43 1.95 17.22
C ILE A 306 3.26 2.00 18.21
N ASP A 307 2.72 0.84 18.63
CA ASP A 307 1.62 0.79 19.61
C ASP A 307 2.02 1.41 20.97
N MET A 308 3.21 1.09 21.45
CA MET A 308 3.75 1.64 22.69
C MET A 308 3.98 3.16 22.60
N ALA A 309 4.51 3.64 21.48
CA ALA A 309 4.75 5.07 21.28
C ALA A 309 3.43 5.85 21.19
N LEU A 310 2.42 5.34 20.47
CA LEU A 310 1.08 5.93 20.45
C LEU A 310 0.45 5.99 21.86
N ALA A 311 0.64 4.94 22.64
CA ALA A 311 0.12 4.90 24.02
C ALA A 311 0.86 5.86 24.95
N ALA A 312 2.19 5.90 24.90
CA ALA A 312 3.03 6.75 25.74
C ALA A 312 2.79 8.25 25.47
N LEU A 313 2.55 8.61 24.21
CA LEU A 313 2.24 9.99 23.81
C LEU A 313 0.75 10.35 23.96
N ASP A 314 -0.06 9.40 24.40
CA ASP A 314 -1.53 9.50 24.44
C ASP A 314 -2.11 10.08 23.16
N THR A 315 -1.67 9.54 22.02
CA THR A 315 -2.06 9.99 20.69
C THR A 315 -2.69 8.87 19.86
N TRP A 316 -3.32 9.23 18.73
CA TRP A 316 -4.01 8.32 17.82
C TRP A 316 -4.09 8.89 16.42
N GLN A 317 -4.46 8.04 15.46
CA GLN A 317 -4.66 8.45 14.08
C GLN A 317 -5.70 9.58 13.99
N GLY A 318 -5.35 10.63 13.24
CA GLY A 318 -6.21 11.77 12.98
C GLY A 318 -6.21 12.83 14.09
N ARG A 319 -5.44 12.66 15.17
CA ARG A 319 -5.38 13.67 16.24
C ARG A 319 -4.96 15.05 15.76
N LYS A 320 -4.12 15.12 14.74
CA LYS A 320 -3.61 16.35 14.12
C LYS A 320 -4.13 16.58 12.70
N TYR A 321 -5.03 15.72 12.24
CA TYR A 321 -5.64 15.88 10.91
C TYR A 321 -6.52 17.12 10.89
N GLN A 322 -6.29 18.00 9.92
CA GLN A 322 -7.12 19.17 9.66
C GLN A 322 -7.74 19.01 8.29
N PRO A 323 -9.04 18.74 8.19
CA PRO A 323 -9.71 18.68 6.89
C PRO A 323 -9.62 20.06 6.23
N LEU A 324 -9.38 20.07 4.90
CA LEU A 324 -9.51 21.30 4.13
C LEU A 324 -10.91 21.86 4.35
N VAL A 325 -11.00 23.09 4.84
CA VAL A 325 -12.27 23.82 4.96
C VAL A 325 -12.70 24.16 3.52
N THR A 326 -13.53 23.31 2.92
CA THR A 326 -14.24 23.71 1.71
C THR A 326 -15.20 24.81 2.11
N ASN A 327 -14.95 26.04 1.68
CA ASN A 327 -15.88 27.15 1.78
C ASN A 327 -17.10 26.87 0.86
N GLU A 328 -17.88 25.84 1.19
CA GLU A 328 -19.24 25.66 0.68
C GLU A 328 -20.23 26.34 1.64
N THR A 329 -20.14 27.65 1.72
CA THR A 329 -21.25 28.48 2.21
C THR A 329 -21.28 29.73 1.34
N ASN A 330 -21.91 29.60 0.17
CA ASN A 330 -22.68 30.67 -0.45
C ASN A 330 -23.21 30.21 -1.84
N ARG A 331 -24.34 29.51 -1.83
CA ARG A 331 -25.39 29.76 -2.86
C ARG A 331 -26.73 29.26 -2.35
#